data_1cd301c355384c8a5fcbe8b776a0aec9
#
_entry.id   1cd301c355384c8a5fcbe8b776a0aec9
#
_cell.length_a   1.000
_cell.length_b   1.000
_cell.length_c   1.000
_cell.angle_alpha   90.00
_cell.angle_beta   90.00
_cell.angle_gamma   90.00
#
_symmetry.space_group_name_H-M   'P 1'
#
loop_
_entity.id
_entity.type
_entity.pdbx_description
1 polymer ?
#
loop_
_entity_poly.entity_id
_entity_poly.type
_entity_poly.pdbx_seq_one_letter_code
_entity_poly.pdbx_strand_id
1 'polypeptide(L)'
;MRSFASDNNSGVHPLVMDAVIKANDNHAVGYGDDPWTAAATAKIREVFGEMASPFFVFNGTGANAVALQAVTRPFNSILCAETAHINVDRKSVV
;
A
#
# COMPACT_ATOMS: atom_id res chain seq x y z
N MET A 1 -5.56 -18.88 18.95
CA MET A 1 -5.56 -19.79 17.79
C MET A 1 -4.95 -19.09 16.59
N ARG A 2 -4.06 -19.76 15.90
CA ARG A 2 -3.47 -19.22 14.67
C ARG A 2 -4.33 -19.61 13.47
N SER A 3 -4.53 -18.67 12.57
CA SER A 3 -5.26 -18.88 11.32
C SER A 3 -4.31 -18.75 10.15
N PHE A 4 -4.41 -19.66 9.20
CA PHE A 4 -3.63 -19.62 7.96
C PHE A 4 -4.50 -19.33 6.74
N ALA A 5 -5.76 -18.97 6.95
CA ALA A 5 -6.68 -18.66 5.86
C ALA A 5 -6.32 -17.36 5.15
N SER A 6 -5.98 -16.33 5.93
CA SER A 6 -5.58 -15.02 5.39
C SER A 6 -4.92 -14.20 6.48
N ASP A 7 -3.93 -13.41 6.10
CA ASP A 7 -3.32 -12.43 7.00
C ASP A 7 -4.31 -11.33 7.43
N ASN A 8 -5.36 -11.13 6.64
CA ASN A 8 -6.43 -10.19 7.00
C ASN A 8 -7.16 -10.58 8.30
N ASN A 9 -7.04 -11.83 8.71
CA ASN A 9 -7.66 -12.33 9.95
C ASN A 9 -6.77 -12.10 11.17
N SER A 10 -5.57 -11.59 10.98
CA SER A 10 -4.60 -11.39 12.05
C SER A 10 -4.66 -9.97 12.60
N GLY A 11 -4.31 -9.84 13.87
CA GLY A 11 -4.13 -8.53 14.47
C GLY A 11 -2.83 -7.86 14.01
N VAL A 12 -2.64 -6.65 14.45
CA VAL A 12 -1.47 -5.86 14.12
C VAL A 12 -0.28 -6.32 14.97
N HIS A 13 0.90 -6.43 14.35
CA HIS A 13 2.12 -6.74 15.09
C HIS A 13 2.37 -5.68 16.17
N PRO A 14 2.76 -6.09 17.40
CA PRO A 14 2.95 -5.13 18.50
C PRO A 14 3.87 -3.97 18.19
N LEU A 15 4.96 -4.18 17.46
CA LEU A 15 5.89 -3.10 17.09
C LEU A 15 5.25 -2.11 16.14
N VAL A 16 4.37 -2.56 15.25
CA VAL A 16 3.63 -1.68 14.34
C VAL A 16 2.63 -0.84 15.15
N MET A 17 1.93 -1.47 16.09
CA MET A 17 0.99 -0.74 16.95
C MET A 17 1.71 0.32 17.78
N ASP A 18 2.87 0.00 18.34
CA ASP A 18 3.68 0.96 19.08
C ASP A 18 4.09 2.15 18.20
N ALA A 19 4.44 1.90 16.95
CA ALA A 19 4.79 2.96 16.00
C ALA A 19 3.59 3.88 15.72
N VAL A 20 2.39 3.32 15.59
CA VAL A 20 1.16 4.10 15.41
C VAL A 20 0.91 4.98 16.63
N ILE A 21 1.07 4.44 17.83
CA ILE A 21 0.88 5.20 19.07
C ILE A 21 1.88 6.35 19.15
N LYS A 22 3.14 6.11 18.83
CA LYS A 22 4.19 7.14 18.83
C LYS A 22 3.94 8.22 17.79
N ALA A 23 3.44 7.83 16.63
CA ALA A 23 3.14 8.80 15.57
C ALA A 23 1.90 9.63 15.88
N ASN A 24 1.03 9.15 16.77
CA ASN A 24 -0.18 9.87 17.20
C ASN A 24 0.18 10.94 18.24
N ASP A 25 0.99 11.90 17.85
CA ASP A 25 1.47 12.97 18.71
C ASP A 25 1.55 14.26 17.91
N ASN A 26 1.06 15.36 18.48
CA ASN A 26 1.03 16.66 17.86
C ASN A 26 0.32 16.68 16.50
N HIS A 27 0.67 17.65 15.69
CA HIS A 27 0.10 17.85 14.36
C HIS A 27 1.18 17.67 13.29
N ALA A 28 0.77 17.15 12.16
CA ALA A 28 1.64 17.04 10.99
C ALA A 28 0.83 17.41 9.74
N VAL A 29 1.53 17.99 8.77
CA VAL A 29 0.92 18.31 7.49
C VAL A 29 0.58 17.02 6.78
N GLY A 30 -0.63 16.93 6.23
CA GLY A 30 -1.06 15.75 5.49
C GLY A 30 -0.54 15.72 4.05
N TYR A 31 -1.07 14.79 3.30
CA TYR A 31 -0.80 14.66 1.85
C TYR A 31 0.67 14.40 1.51
N GLY A 32 1.34 13.64 2.36
CA GLY A 32 2.72 13.20 2.11
C GLY A 32 3.81 14.19 2.48
N ASP A 33 3.45 15.34 3.05
CA ASP A 33 4.43 16.36 3.45
C ASP A 33 4.86 16.26 4.92
N ASP A 34 4.48 15.18 5.58
CA ASP A 34 4.79 14.94 6.98
C ASP A 34 6.16 14.24 7.14
N PRO A 35 6.78 14.37 8.33
CA PRO A 35 8.06 13.72 8.58
C PRO A 35 7.99 12.19 8.59
N TRP A 36 6.83 11.62 8.90
CA TRP A 36 6.65 10.17 8.90
C TRP A 36 6.73 9.59 7.50
N THR A 37 6.10 10.23 6.52
CA THR A 37 6.18 9.83 5.11
C THR A 37 7.60 9.98 4.58
N ALA A 38 8.29 11.07 4.94
CA ALA A 38 9.69 11.28 4.55
C ALA A 38 10.59 10.17 5.11
N ALA A 39 10.41 9.80 6.38
CA ALA A 39 11.18 8.74 7.01
C ALA A 39 10.92 7.38 6.35
N ALA A 40 9.66 7.08 6.04
CA ALA A 40 9.29 5.84 5.37
C ALA A 40 9.89 5.75 3.96
N THR A 41 9.82 6.84 3.21
CA THR A 41 10.43 6.94 1.87
C THR A 41 11.94 6.69 1.93
N ALA A 42 12.63 7.33 2.89
CA ALA A 42 14.05 7.14 3.08
C ALA A 42 14.39 5.68 3.41
N LYS A 43 13.58 5.05 4.25
CA LYS A 43 13.77 3.64 4.63
C LYS A 43 13.58 2.70 3.45
N ILE A 44 12.60 2.94 2.62
CA ILE A 44 12.35 2.15 1.41
C ILE A 44 13.54 2.28 0.44
N ARG A 45 14.08 3.49 0.27
CA ARG A 45 15.25 3.72 -0.58
C ARG A 45 16.49 3.06 -0.02
N GLU A 46 16.63 3.00 1.29
CA GLU A 46 17.74 2.28 1.94
C GLU A 46 17.72 0.80 1.59
N VAL A 47 16.53 0.19 1.54
CA VAL A 47 16.38 -1.25 1.27
C VAL A 47 16.41 -1.57 -0.21
N PHE A 48 15.74 -0.78 -1.05
CA PHE A 48 15.54 -1.07 -2.47
C PHE A 48 16.40 -0.23 -3.41
N GLY A 49 17.17 0.73 -2.89
CA GLY A 49 18.04 1.59 -3.68
C GLY A 49 17.50 3.01 -3.78
N GLU A 50 18.41 3.96 -3.99
CA GLU A 50 18.09 5.39 -4.03
C GLU A 50 17.19 5.78 -5.20
N MET A 51 17.17 4.95 -6.26
CA MET A 51 16.33 5.20 -7.43
C MET A 51 14.88 4.74 -7.24
N ALA A 52 14.57 4.10 -6.12
CA ALA A 52 13.21 3.67 -5.82
C ALA A 52 12.29 4.87 -5.61
N SER A 53 11.09 4.79 -6.17
CA SER A 53 10.06 5.83 -6.03
C SER A 53 8.83 5.20 -5.39
N PRO A 54 8.70 5.27 -4.07
CA PRO A 54 7.55 4.69 -3.37
C PRO A 54 6.29 5.54 -3.56
N PHE A 55 5.16 4.86 -3.70
CA PHE A 55 3.85 5.48 -3.80
C PHE A 55 2.96 4.88 -2.72
N PHE A 56 2.55 5.70 -1.78
CA PHE A 56 1.69 5.27 -0.68
C PHE A 56 0.23 5.33 -1.10
N VAL A 57 -0.47 4.23 -0.91
CA VAL A 57 -1.88 4.10 -1.25
C VAL A 57 -2.65 3.59 -0.03
N PHE A 58 -3.96 3.78 -0.06
CA PHE A 58 -4.80 3.45 1.09
C PHE A 58 -4.88 1.94 1.36
N ASN A 59 -4.96 1.13 0.30
CA ASN A 59 -5.12 -0.33 0.43
C ASN A 59 -4.60 -1.05 -0.81
N GLY A 60 -4.71 -2.39 -0.79
CA GLY A 60 -4.26 -3.22 -1.91
C GLY A 60 -5.03 -2.97 -3.21
N THR A 61 -6.31 -2.62 -3.13
CA THR A 61 -7.09 -2.25 -4.31
C THR A 61 -6.49 -1.02 -5.00
N GLY A 62 -6.15 0.01 -4.20
CA GLY A 62 -5.46 1.20 -4.71
C GLY A 62 -4.10 0.87 -5.29
N ALA A 63 -3.34 -0.02 -4.64
CA ALA A 63 -2.03 -0.46 -5.11
C ALA A 63 -2.14 -1.16 -6.46
N ASN A 64 -3.11 -2.06 -6.62
CA ASN A 64 -3.34 -2.76 -7.88
C ASN A 64 -3.72 -1.78 -8.99
N ALA A 65 -4.61 -0.84 -8.72
CA ALA A 65 -5.05 0.15 -9.70
C ALA A 65 -3.89 1.03 -10.17
N VAL A 66 -3.10 1.56 -9.25
CA VAL A 66 -1.96 2.43 -9.56
C VAL A 66 -0.88 1.65 -10.31
N ALA A 67 -0.56 0.44 -9.86
CA ALA A 67 0.47 -0.39 -10.49
C ALA A 67 0.09 -0.77 -11.92
N LEU A 68 -1.15 -1.18 -12.13
CA LEU A 68 -1.63 -1.54 -13.48
C LEU A 68 -1.67 -0.31 -14.39
N GLN A 69 -2.09 0.84 -13.89
CA GLN A 69 -2.11 2.07 -14.65
C GLN A 69 -0.70 2.51 -15.07
N ALA A 70 0.30 2.25 -14.23
CA ALA A 70 1.68 2.61 -14.51
C ALA A 70 2.30 1.76 -15.63
N VAL A 71 1.86 0.50 -15.80
CA VAL A 71 2.46 -0.44 -16.75
C VAL A 71 1.57 -0.74 -17.95
N THR A 72 0.34 -0.23 -17.99
CA THR A 72 -0.60 -0.47 -19.09
C THR A 72 -1.13 0.84 -19.66
N ARG A 73 -1.64 0.78 -20.88
CA ARG A 73 -2.36 1.90 -21.49
C ARG A 73 -3.87 1.63 -21.39
N PRO A 74 -4.72 2.68 -21.51
CA PRO A 74 -6.17 2.51 -21.36
C PRO A 74 -6.80 1.44 -22.27
N PHE A 75 -6.22 1.23 -23.45
CA PHE A 75 -6.74 0.23 -24.42
C PHE A 75 -6.18 -1.16 -24.24
N ASN A 76 -5.26 -1.39 -23.30
CA ASN A 76 -4.72 -2.72 -23.02
C ASN A 76 -5.72 -3.56 -22.24
N SER A 77 -5.66 -4.88 -22.48
CA SER A 77 -6.42 -5.86 -21.73
C SER A 77 -5.50 -6.59 -20.77
N ILE A 78 -6.07 -7.06 -19.67
CA ILE A 78 -5.35 -7.80 -18.64
C ILE A 78 -5.97 -9.18 -18.51
N LEU A 79 -5.15 -10.21 -18.71
CA LEU A 79 -5.59 -11.59 -18.51
C LEU A 79 -5.38 -11.97 -17.06
N CYS A 80 -6.45 -12.41 -16.40
CA CYS A 80 -6.38 -12.83 -14.99
C CYS A 80 -7.52 -13.83 -14.71
N ALA A 81 -7.42 -14.51 -13.57
CA ALA A 81 -8.49 -15.37 -13.11
C ALA A 81 -9.73 -14.53 -12.77
N GLU A 82 -10.91 -15.12 -12.97
CA GLU A 82 -12.19 -14.47 -12.71
C GLU A 82 -12.30 -13.97 -11.25
N THR A 83 -11.71 -14.73 -10.33
CA THR A 83 -11.72 -14.44 -8.89
C THR A 83 -10.54 -13.59 -8.43
N ALA A 84 -9.64 -13.18 -9.33
CA ALA A 84 -8.50 -12.35 -8.97
C ALA A 84 -8.98 -10.98 -8.46
N HIS A 85 -8.27 -10.42 -7.49
CA HIS A 85 -8.61 -9.11 -6.93
C HIS A 85 -8.64 -8.01 -7.98
N ILE A 86 -7.73 -8.05 -8.96
CA ILE A 86 -7.70 -7.05 -10.03
C ILE A 86 -8.95 -7.11 -10.90
N ASN A 87 -9.60 -8.26 -11.00
CA ASN A 87 -10.85 -8.39 -11.75
C ASN A 87 -12.06 -7.98 -10.92
N VAL A 88 -12.11 -8.39 -9.66
CA VAL A 88 -13.25 -8.14 -8.77
C VAL A 88 -13.27 -6.70 -8.26
N ASP A 89 -12.15 -6.23 -7.74
CA ASP A 89 -12.06 -4.92 -7.10
C ASP A 89 -12.07 -3.77 -8.10
N ARG A 90 -11.56 -4.00 -9.30
CA ARG A 90 -11.44 -2.98 -10.34
C ARG A 90 -12.78 -2.49 -10.87
N LYS A 91 -13.82 -3.28 -10.73
CA LYS A 91 -15.18 -2.89 -11.14
C LYS A 91 -15.71 -1.70 -10.33
N SER A 92 -15.17 -1.48 -9.15
CA SER A 92 -15.56 -0.40 -8.26
C SER A 92 -14.65 0.83 -8.34
N VAL A 93 -13.56 0.76 -9.13
CA VAL A 93 -12.51 1.79 -9.18
C VAL A 93 -12.53 2.58 -10.50
N VAL A 94 -13.44 2.33 -11.34
CA VAL A 94 -13.52 3.02 -12.65
C VAL A 94 -13.85 4.50 -12.54
#